data_d9a62964297b34cdc7a58aae0d4f8c20
#
_entry.id   d9a62964297b34cdc7a58aae0d4f8c20
#
_cell.length_a   1.000
_cell.length_b   1.000
_cell.length_c   1.000
_cell.angle_alpha   90.00
_cell.angle_beta   90.00
_cell.angle_gamma   90.00
#
_symmetry.space_group_name_H-M   'P 1'
#
loop_
_entity.id
_entity.type
_entity.pdbx_description
1 polymer ?
#
loop_
_entity_poly.entity_id
_entity_poly.type
_entity_poly.pdbx_seq_one_letter_code
_entity_poly.pdbx_strand_id
1 'polypeptide(L)'
;ILAQRVIFGAVGLVFGLMMFSKGGNAGTLMLVVAPLLGYFAPDIILSSKAKARQSEIQYALPDMLDQITTSIESGSSFEAALARSGQTGEGPLADEIVRTIQDLALGISRRDAYEALVARTDVDELRSFVRAITQGEEFGVPVSDIVRDQANEMRVTRRLRAEGKANEVPVKMLGPLMVTILPVLFL
;
A
#
# COMPACT_ATOMS: atom_id res chain seq x y z
N ILE A 1 -3.76 11.85 -16.78
CA ILE A 1 -2.33 11.66 -16.46
C ILE A 1 -1.46 12.45 -17.45
N LEU A 2 -1.63 12.29 -18.78
CA LEU A 2 -0.86 13.04 -19.80
C LEU A 2 -1.02 14.56 -19.68
N ALA A 3 -2.26 15.05 -19.53
CA ALA A 3 -2.54 16.48 -19.37
C ALA A 3 -1.84 17.08 -18.13
N GLN A 4 -1.81 16.33 -17.03
CA GLN A 4 -1.17 16.78 -15.80
C GLN A 4 0.36 16.85 -15.93
N ARG A 5 0.99 15.89 -16.61
CA ARG A 5 2.44 15.93 -16.92
C ARG A 5 2.81 17.13 -17.79
N VAL A 6 1.97 17.42 -18.79
CA VAL A 6 2.21 18.58 -19.71
C VAL A 6 2.09 19.89 -18.94
N ILE A 7 1.11 20.04 -18.05
CA ILE A 7 0.94 21.27 -17.25
C ILE A 7 2.12 21.49 -16.32
N PHE A 8 2.55 20.47 -15.58
CA PHE A 8 3.68 20.58 -14.67
C PHE A 8 5.01 20.78 -15.41
N GLY A 9 5.19 20.15 -16.57
CA GLY A 9 6.34 20.39 -17.46
C GLY A 9 6.37 21.83 -17.98
N ALA A 10 5.22 22.36 -18.41
CA ALA A 10 5.09 23.74 -18.87
C ALA A 10 5.37 24.77 -17.76
N VAL A 11 4.87 24.52 -16.54
CA VAL A 11 5.16 25.37 -15.36
C VAL A 11 6.65 25.34 -15.04
N GLY A 12 7.29 24.16 -15.08
CA GLY A 12 8.74 24.02 -14.89
C GLY A 12 9.56 24.80 -15.96
N LEU A 13 9.09 24.77 -17.21
CA LEU A 13 9.72 25.48 -18.31
C LEU A 13 9.61 27.00 -18.16
N VAL A 14 8.43 27.51 -17.78
CA VAL A 14 8.21 28.96 -17.51
C VAL A 14 9.08 29.42 -16.33
N PHE A 15 9.18 28.61 -15.27
CA PHE A 15 10.01 28.91 -14.11
C PHE A 15 11.53 28.92 -14.48
N GLY A 16 11.95 27.95 -15.30
CA GLY A 16 13.32 27.89 -15.84
C GLY A 16 13.69 29.09 -16.68
N LEU A 17 12.78 29.54 -17.56
CA LEU A 17 12.95 30.76 -18.38
C LEU A 17 13.04 32.03 -17.52
N MET A 18 12.23 32.14 -16.48
CA MET A 18 12.23 33.26 -15.55
C MET A 18 13.54 33.36 -14.77
N MET A 19 14.14 32.24 -14.40
CA MET A 19 15.44 32.17 -13.71
C MET A 19 16.62 32.42 -14.69
N PHE A 20 16.51 32.00 -15.94
CA PHE A 20 17.50 32.27 -16.98
C PHE A 20 17.64 33.77 -17.25
N SER A 21 16.54 34.54 -17.21
CA SER A 21 16.49 35.99 -17.38
C SER A 21 17.32 36.77 -16.33
N LYS A 22 17.62 36.15 -15.17
CA LYS A 22 18.41 36.79 -14.10
C LYS A 22 19.93 36.65 -14.25
N GLY A 23 20.39 35.90 -15.26
CA GLY A 23 21.80 35.76 -15.65
C GLY A 23 22.67 34.97 -14.69
N GLY A 24 23.47 34.05 -15.23
CA GLY A 24 24.46 33.25 -14.49
C GLY A 24 24.44 31.77 -14.90
N ASN A 25 25.55 31.05 -14.65
CA ASN A 25 25.67 29.62 -14.95
C ASN A 25 24.60 28.78 -14.24
N ALA A 26 24.03 29.27 -13.14
CA ALA A 26 22.93 28.64 -12.43
C ALA A 26 21.59 28.71 -13.21
N GLY A 27 21.38 29.75 -14.00
CA GLY A 27 20.18 29.92 -14.82
C GLY A 27 20.10 28.92 -15.98
N THR A 28 21.23 28.62 -16.62
CA THR A 28 21.28 27.59 -17.68
C THR A 28 21.03 26.19 -17.14
N LEU A 29 21.51 25.87 -15.96
CA LEU A 29 21.30 24.60 -15.31
C LEU A 29 19.84 24.43 -14.87
N MET A 30 19.20 25.48 -14.34
CA MET A 30 17.78 25.50 -13.97
C MET A 30 16.86 25.38 -15.18
N LEU A 31 17.25 25.85 -16.36
CA LEU A 31 16.43 25.75 -17.58
C LEU A 31 16.25 24.29 -18.04
N VAL A 32 17.19 23.41 -17.73
CA VAL A 32 17.12 21.98 -18.04
C VAL A 32 16.51 21.18 -16.87
N VAL A 33 16.89 21.47 -15.63
CA VAL A 33 16.50 20.72 -14.45
C VAL A 33 15.04 20.99 -14.06
N ALA A 34 14.55 22.22 -14.18
CA ALA A 34 13.18 22.55 -13.76
C ALA A 34 12.08 21.85 -14.58
N PRO A 35 12.12 21.79 -15.93
CA PRO A 35 11.13 21.03 -16.69
C PRO A 35 11.27 19.52 -16.49
N LEU A 36 12.49 19.00 -16.30
CA LEU A 36 12.71 17.59 -16.00
C LEU A 36 12.07 17.20 -14.65
N LEU A 37 12.30 17.97 -13.59
CA LEU A 37 11.69 17.79 -12.29
C LEU A 37 10.16 17.96 -12.36
N GLY A 38 9.67 18.96 -13.09
CA GLY A 38 8.24 19.18 -13.31
C GLY A 38 7.56 18.01 -14.02
N TYR A 39 8.24 17.37 -14.97
CA TYR A 39 7.71 16.21 -15.69
C TYR A 39 7.62 14.95 -14.81
N PHE A 40 8.61 14.71 -13.93
CA PHE A 40 8.65 13.54 -13.04
C PHE A 40 7.90 13.75 -11.72
N ALA A 41 7.69 15.00 -11.28
CA ALA A 41 7.01 15.29 -10.01
C ALA A 41 5.63 14.64 -9.85
N PRO A 42 4.70 14.68 -10.85
CA PRO A 42 3.39 14.08 -10.69
C PRO A 42 3.44 12.56 -10.53
N ASP A 43 4.38 11.87 -11.18
CA ASP A 43 4.51 10.41 -11.05
C ASP A 43 4.99 10.01 -9.65
N ILE A 44 5.90 10.77 -9.07
CA ILE A 44 6.41 10.53 -7.70
C ILE A 44 5.28 10.76 -6.69
N ILE A 45 4.49 11.82 -6.85
CA ILE A 45 3.37 12.12 -5.94
C ILE A 45 2.26 11.07 -6.04
N LEU A 46 1.90 10.67 -7.26
CA LEU A 46 0.87 9.65 -7.49
C LEU A 46 1.29 8.29 -6.97
N SER A 47 2.54 7.88 -7.24
CA SER A 47 3.07 6.61 -6.75
C SER A 47 3.20 6.59 -5.22
N SER A 48 3.55 7.72 -4.61
CA SER A 48 3.61 7.85 -3.15
C SER A 48 2.23 7.72 -2.50
N LYS A 49 1.20 8.34 -3.09
CA LYS A 49 -0.20 8.22 -2.61
C LYS A 49 -0.73 6.80 -2.79
N ALA A 50 -0.45 6.15 -3.93
CA ALA A 50 -0.85 4.76 -4.16
C ALA A 50 -0.18 3.82 -3.13
N LYS A 51 1.13 3.96 -2.91
CA LYS A 51 1.86 3.17 -1.91
C LYS A 51 1.38 3.43 -0.48
N ALA A 52 1.06 4.68 -0.13
CA ALA A 52 0.49 5.00 1.17
C ALA A 52 -0.84 4.29 1.38
N ARG A 53 -1.75 4.32 0.39
CA ARG A 53 -3.03 3.59 0.42
C ARG A 53 -2.84 2.08 0.52
N GLN A 54 -1.92 1.51 -0.25
CA GLN A 54 -1.58 0.07 -0.18
C GLN A 54 -1.08 -0.32 1.21
N SER A 55 -0.18 0.50 1.78
CA SER A 55 0.33 0.27 3.14
C SER A 55 -0.78 0.34 4.19
N GLU A 56 -1.70 1.28 4.07
CA GLU A 56 -2.84 1.42 4.98
C GLU A 56 -3.75 0.18 4.92
N ILE A 57 -4.07 -0.31 3.72
CA ILE A 57 -4.81 -1.56 3.51
C ILE A 57 -4.06 -2.74 4.14
N GLN A 58 -2.75 -2.85 3.89
CA GLN A 58 -1.91 -3.92 4.40
C GLN A 58 -1.86 -3.95 5.94
N TYR A 59 -1.84 -2.78 6.59
CA TYR A 59 -1.85 -2.69 8.05
C TYR A 59 -3.21 -2.98 8.66
N ALA A 60 -4.31 -2.63 7.98
CA ALA A 60 -5.66 -2.87 8.45
C ALA A 60 -6.13 -4.33 8.25
N LEU A 61 -5.54 -5.06 7.29
CA LEU A 61 -5.98 -6.39 6.90
C LEU A 61 -5.97 -7.43 8.05
N PRO A 62 -4.92 -7.53 8.91
CA PRO A 62 -4.92 -8.50 10.01
C PRO A 62 -6.06 -8.28 11.00
N ASP A 63 -6.30 -7.04 11.38
CA ASP A 63 -7.33 -6.68 12.36
C ASP A 63 -8.74 -6.96 11.78
N MET A 64 -8.92 -6.75 10.48
CA MET A 64 -10.16 -7.10 9.77
C MET A 64 -10.37 -8.61 9.69
N LEU A 65 -9.34 -9.40 9.41
CA LEU A 65 -9.43 -10.86 9.39
C LEU A 65 -9.75 -11.43 10.78
N ASP A 66 -9.24 -10.84 11.85
CA ASP A 66 -9.57 -11.21 13.22
C ASP A 66 -11.05 -10.96 13.53
N GLN A 67 -11.61 -9.83 13.07
CA GLN A 67 -13.04 -9.54 13.21
C GLN A 67 -13.91 -10.53 12.43
N ILE A 68 -13.50 -10.85 11.19
CA ILE A 68 -14.20 -11.84 10.35
C ILE A 68 -14.16 -13.21 11.02
N THR A 69 -12.99 -13.66 11.50
CA THR A 69 -12.82 -14.94 12.22
C THR A 69 -13.76 -15.02 13.42
N THR A 70 -13.75 -14.00 14.27
CA THR A 70 -14.63 -13.94 15.47
C THR A 70 -16.12 -13.99 15.08
N SER A 71 -16.50 -13.31 14.00
CA SER A 71 -17.88 -13.30 13.50
C SER A 71 -18.31 -14.68 12.97
N ILE A 72 -17.43 -15.38 12.27
CA ILE A 72 -17.70 -16.74 11.77
C ILE A 72 -17.78 -17.73 12.95
N GLU A 73 -16.90 -17.63 13.94
CA GLU A 73 -16.92 -18.46 15.14
C GLU A 73 -18.19 -18.27 15.98
N SER A 74 -18.80 -17.09 15.91
CA SER A 74 -20.11 -16.81 16.51
C SER A 74 -21.30 -17.32 15.68
N GLY A 75 -21.06 -17.99 14.54
CA GLY A 75 -22.07 -18.60 13.69
C GLY A 75 -22.54 -17.74 12.49
N SER A 76 -21.88 -16.62 12.22
CA SER A 76 -22.17 -15.82 11.02
C SER A 76 -21.63 -16.50 9.76
N SER A 77 -22.30 -16.33 8.61
CA SER A 77 -21.72 -16.71 7.32
C SER A 77 -20.52 -15.81 6.99
N PHE A 78 -19.60 -16.30 6.15
CA PHE A 78 -18.44 -15.52 5.73
C PHE A 78 -18.82 -14.17 5.10
N GLU A 79 -19.82 -14.16 4.23
CA GLU A 79 -20.28 -12.91 3.57
C GLU A 79 -20.90 -11.93 4.58
N ALA A 80 -21.66 -12.44 5.56
CA ALA A 80 -22.22 -11.59 6.60
C ALA A 80 -21.12 -11.00 7.50
N ALA A 81 -20.10 -11.81 7.84
CA ALA A 81 -18.93 -11.36 8.59
C ALA A 81 -18.13 -10.30 7.82
N LEU A 82 -17.90 -10.55 6.52
CA LEU A 82 -17.20 -9.62 5.62
C LEU A 82 -17.99 -8.29 5.49
N ALA A 83 -19.30 -8.37 5.28
CA ALA A 83 -20.16 -7.17 5.19
C ALA A 83 -20.13 -6.36 6.49
N ARG A 84 -20.20 -7.02 7.64
CA ARG A 84 -20.11 -6.38 8.96
C ARG A 84 -18.75 -5.70 9.15
N SER A 85 -17.65 -6.37 8.82
CA SER A 85 -16.29 -5.82 8.95
C SER A 85 -16.09 -4.61 8.05
N GLY A 86 -16.66 -4.61 6.84
CA GLY A 86 -16.65 -3.43 5.96
C GLY A 86 -17.46 -2.26 6.50
N GLN A 87 -18.62 -2.52 7.15
CA GLN A 87 -19.47 -1.47 7.70
C GLN A 87 -18.95 -0.87 9.01
N THR A 88 -18.27 -1.66 9.83
CA THR A 88 -17.72 -1.21 11.11
C THR A 88 -16.28 -0.74 11.00
N GLY A 89 -15.57 -1.15 9.97
CA GLY A 89 -14.20 -0.72 9.71
C GLY A 89 -14.12 0.70 9.16
N GLU A 90 -12.94 1.27 9.27
CA GLU A 90 -12.60 2.57 8.71
C GLU A 90 -11.44 2.46 7.72
N GLY A 91 -11.35 3.42 6.80
CA GLY A 91 -10.23 3.50 5.87
C GLY A 91 -10.43 2.73 4.56
N PRO A 92 -9.40 2.74 3.70
CA PRO A 92 -9.53 2.30 2.31
C PRO A 92 -9.81 0.81 2.15
N LEU A 93 -9.47 -0.04 3.13
CA LEU A 93 -9.80 -1.46 3.10
C LEU A 93 -11.30 -1.67 3.30
N ALA A 94 -11.89 -1.00 4.29
CA ALA A 94 -13.32 -1.08 4.58
C ALA A 94 -14.16 -0.62 3.37
N ASP A 95 -13.78 0.49 2.73
CA ASP A 95 -14.44 0.99 1.52
C ASP A 95 -14.42 -0.04 0.38
N GLU A 96 -13.29 -0.69 0.15
CA GLU A 96 -13.17 -1.71 -0.90
C GLU A 96 -13.95 -2.99 -0.57
N ILE A 97 -14.04 -3.38 0.69
CA ILE A 97 -14.88 -4.50 1.13
C ILE A 97 -16.36 -4.18 0.94
N VAL A 98 -16.83 -3.00 1.35
CA VAL A 98 -18.22 -2.56 1.12
C VAL A 98 -18.55 -2.60 -0.37
N ARG A 99 -17.66 -2.12 -1.22
CA ARG A 99 -17.84 -2.16 -2.67
C ARG A 99 -17.91 -3.61 -3.19
N THR A 100 -17.07 -4.50 -2.68
CA THR A 100 -17.10 -5.91 -3.06
C THR A 100 -18.43 -6.59 -2.65
N ILE A 101 -18.96 -6.27 -1.48
CA ILE A 101 -20.28 -6.76 -1.06
C ILE A 101 -21.38 -6.21 -1.95
N GLN A 102 -21.29 -4.95 -2.40
CA GLN A 102 -22.22 -4.38 -3.37
C GLN A 102 -22.15 -5.10 -4.72
N ASP A 103 -20.95 -5.41 -5.20
CA ASP A 103 -20.74 -6.19 -6.43
C ASP A 103 -21.43 -7.56 -6.35
N LEU A 104 -21.29 -8.25 -5.20
CA LEU A 104 -21.98 -9.53 -4.92
C LEU A 104 -23.52 -9.36 -4.88
N ALA A 105 -24.02 -8.30 -4.27
CA ALA A 105 -25.45 -8.01 -4.20
C ALA A 105 -26.07 -7.70 -5.58
N LEU A 106 -25.28 -7.20 -6.53
CA LEU A 106 -25.64 -6.99 -7.92
C LEU A 106 -25.61 -8.27 -8.76
N GLY A 107 -25.22 -9.41 -8.17
CA GLY A 107 -25.17 -10.70 -8.84
C GLY A 107 -23.86 -11.02 -9.55
N ILE A 108 -22.82 -10.23 -9.33
CA ILE A 108 -21.47 -10.56 -9.81
C ILE A 108 -20.99 -11.83 -9.10
N SER A 109 -20.32 -12.73 -9.83
CA SER A 109 -19.83 -13.97 -9.23
C SER A 109 -18.83 -13.67 -8.10
N ARG A 110 -18.77 -14.53 -7.07
CA ARG A 110 -17.83 -14.38 -5.95
C ARG A 110 -16.39 -14.25 -6.46
N ARG A 111 -16.01 -15.10 -7.39
CA ARG A 111 -14.69 -15.10 -7.98
C ARG A 111 -14.36 -13.75 -8.63
N ASP A 112 -15.24 -13.26 -9.48
CA ASP A 112 -15.02 -11.99 -10.20
C ASP A 112 -15.00 -10.80 -9.24
N ALA A 113 -15.88 -10.77 -8.22
CA ALA A 113 -15.92 -9.73 -7.20
C ALA A 113 -14.62 -9.68 -6.37
N TYR A 114 -14.10 -10.84 -5.99
CA TYR A 114 -12.84 -10.94 -5.24
C TYR A 114 -11.61 -10.64 -6.11
N GLU A 115 -11.59 -11.08 -7.37
CA GLU A 115 -10.52 -10.71 -8.31
C GLU A 115 -10.52 -9.19 -8.57
N ALA A 116 -11.68 -8.57 -8.70
CA ALA A 116 -11.81 -7.12 -8.82
C ALA A 116 -11.30 -6.38 -7.57
N LEU A 117 -11.57 -6.88 -6.37
CA LEU A 117 -11.03 -6.35 -5.12
C LEU A 117 -9.49 -6.35 -5.13
N VAL A 118 -8.88 -7.48 -5.50
CA VAL A 118 -7.42 -7.61 -5.61
C VAL A 118 -6.85 -6.66 -6.65
N ALA A 119 -7.48 -6.54 -7.81
CA ALA A 119 -7.04 -5.65 -8.88
C ALA A 119 -7.10 -4.17 -8.51
N ARG A 120 -8.08 -3.76 -7.68
CA ARG A 120 -8.22 -2.37 -7.21
C ARG A 120 -7.25 -2.01 -6.10
N THR A 121 -6.88 -2.96 -5.25
CA THR A 121 -6.04 -2.71 -4.07
C THR A 121 -4.56 -2.93 -4.33
N ASP A 122 -4.23 -3.91 -5.17
CA ASP A 122 -2.86 -4.32 -5.52
C ASP A 122 -1.97 -4.58 -4.28
N VAL A 123 -2.53 -5.29 -3.29
CA VAL A 123 -1.85 -5.70 -2.05
C VAL A 123 -1.64 -7.21 -2.06
N ASP A 124 -0.40 -7.65 -1.90
CA ASP A 124 -0.02 -9.06 -2.04
C ASP A 124 -0.67 -9.96 -0.98
N GLU A 125 -0.77 -9.50 0.25
CA GLU A 125 -1.41 -10.25 1.34
C GLU A 125 -2.92 -10.44 1.07
N LEU A 126 -3.59 -9.41 0.56
CA LEU A 126 -5.00 -9.53 0.19
C LEU A 126 -5.19 -10.47 -1.01
N ARG A 127 -4.24 -10.44 -1.96
CA ARG A 127 -4.22 -11.37 -3.09
C ARG A 127 -4.06 -12.83 -2.63
N SER A 128 -3.17 -13.08 -1.67
CA SER A 128 -2.96 -14.41 -1.07
C SER A 128 -4.21 -14.90 -0.35
N PHE A 129 -4.83 -14.04 0.44
CA PHE A 129 -6.08 -14.32 1.13
C PHE A 129 -7.23 -14.69 0.15
N VAL A 130 -7.45 -13.87 -0.88
CA VAL A 130 -8.48 -14.14 -1.89
C VAL A 130 -8.23 -15.46 -2.61
N ARG A 131 -6.98 -15.75 -2.97
CA ARG A 131 -6.63 -17.05 -3.60
C ARG A 131 -6.94 -18.23 -2.67
N ALA A 132 -6.60 -18.11 -1.39
CA ALA A 132 -6.86 -19.16 -0.42
C ALA A 132 -8.37 -19.44 -0.29
N ILE A 133 -9.20 -18.40 -0.22
CA ILE A 133 -10.66 -18.56 -0.17
C ILE A 133 -11.20 -19.19 -1.46
N THR A 134 -10.82 -18.67 -2.62
CA THR A 134 -11.32 -19.18 -3.91
C THR A 134 -10.94 -20.64 -4.11
N GLN A 135 -9.69 -21.01 -3.78
CA GLN A 135 -9.25 -22.40 -3.80
C GLN A 135 -10.01 -23.28 -2.78
N GLY A 136 -10.17 -22.77 -1.54
CA GLY A 136 -10.88 -23.51 -0.52
C GLY A 136 -12.32 -23.79 -0.89
N GLU A 137 -13.03 -22.86 -1.50
CA GLU A 137 -14.38 -23.06 -2.01
C GLU A 137 -14.43 -24.15 -3.10
N GLU A 138 -13.45 -24.20 -4.00
CA GLU A 138 -13.34 -25.25 -5.05
C GLU A 138 -13.11 -26.65 -4.45
N PHE A 139 -12.35 -26.75 -3.37
CA PHE A 139 -12.03 -28.01 -2.70
C PHE A 139 -12.99 -28.37 -1.56
N GLY A 140 -13.98 -27.54 -1.26
CA GLY A 140 -14.95 -27.76 -0.19
C GLY A 140 -14.35 -27.61 1.22
N VAL A 141 -13.24 -26.87 1.36
CA VAL A 141 -12.65 -26.56 2.66
C VAL A 141 -13.49 -25.50 3.36
N PRO A 142 -13.78 -25.64 4.66
CA PRO A 142 -14.51 -24.61 5.40
C PRO A 142 -13.77 -23.27 5.36
N VAL A 143 -14.46 -22.21 4.92
CA VAL A 143 -13.87 -20.86 4.80
C VAL A 143 -13.40 -20.35 6.18
N SER A 144 -14.04 -20.79 7.27
CA SER A 144 -13.62 -20.50 8.65
C SER A 144 -12.16 -20.87 8.94
N ASP A 145 -11.74 -22.04 8.47
CA ASP A 145 -10.40 -22.55 8.73
C ASP A 145 -9.38 -21.76 7.94
N ILE A 146 -9.69 -21.43 6.68
CA ILE A 146 -8.85 -20.61 5.81
C ILE A 146 -8.65 -19.20 6.38
N VAL A 147 -9.73 -18.57 6.85
CA VAL A 147 -9.66 -17.22 7.44
C VAL A 147 -8.83 -17.23 8.71
N ARG A 148 -9.01 -18.25 9.56
CA ARG A 148 -8.22 -18.41 10.80
C ARG A 148 -6.73 -18.59 10.51
N ASP A 149 -6.39 -19.44 9.57
CA ASP A 149 -4.99 -19.69 9.19
C ASP A 149 -4.34 -18.44 8.64
N GLN A 150 -5.04 -17.72 7.77
CA GLN A 150 -4.55 -16.45 7.22
C GLN A 150 -4.39 -15.35 8.28
N ALA A 151 -5.33 -15.24 9.22
CA ALA A 151 -5.21 -14.31 10.34
C ALA A 151 -3.96 -14.61 11.19
N ASN A 152 -3.70 -15.88 11.49
CA ASN A 152 -2.52 -16.30 12.24
C ASN A 152 -1.22 -16.02 11.47
N GLU A 153 -1.16 -16.32 10.18
CA GLU A 153 0.01 -16.04 9.33
C GLU A 153 0.32 -14.54 9.29
N MET A 154 -0.70 -13.70 9.17
CA MET A 154 -0.52 -12.25 9.15
C MET A 154 -0.05 -11.68 10.49
N ARG A 155 -0.50 -12.25 11.63
CA ARG A 155 0.02 -11.88 12.96
C ARG A 155 1.50 -12.19 13.08
N VAL A 156 1.94 -13.36 12.62
CA VAL A 156 3.37 -13.75 12.61
C VAL A 156 4.17 -12.80 11.71
N THR A 157 3.68 -12.54 10.51
CA THR A 157 4.32 -11.63 9.56
C THR A 157 4.44 -10.20 10.12
N ARG A 158 3.39 -9.69 10.79
CA ARG A 158 3.41 -8.38 11.47
C ARG A 158 4.49 -8.33 12.56
N ARG A 159 4.60 -9.39 13.35
CA ARG A 159 5.64 -9.51 14.40
C ARG A 159 7.05 -9.52 13.79
N LEU A 160 7.28 -10.34 12.78
CA LEU A 160 8.59 -10.42 12.09
C LEU A 160 8.98 -9.08 11.45
N ARG A 161 8.03 -8.34 10.89
CA ARG A 161 8.30 -6.99 10.36
C ARG A 161 8.67 -6.00 11.46
N ALA A 162 8.04 -6.09 12.63
CA ALA A 162 8.38 -5.24 13.77
C ALA A 162 9.78 -5.57 14.31
N GLU A 163 10.12 -6.85 14.42
CA GLU A 163 11.45 -7.33 14.81
C GLU A 163 12.52 -6.94 13.78
N GLY A 164 12.22 -7.05 12.48
CA GLY A 164 13.11 -6.62 11.40
C GLY A 164 13.44 -5.12 11.46
N LYS A 165 12.46 -4.27 11.70
CA LYS A 165 12.68 -2.83 11.90
C LYS A 165 13.51 -2.53 13.14
N ALA A 166 13.31 -3.25 14.23
CA ALA A 166 14.10 -3.09 15.44
C ALA A 166 15.58 -3.47 15.21
N ASN A 167 15.84 -4.50 14.41
CA ASN A 167 17.20 -4.95 14.09
C ASN A 167 17.95 -4.03 13.12
N GLU A 168 17.28 -3.15 12.38
CA GLU A 168 17.92 -2.13 11.54
C GLU A 168 18.54 -0.98 12.34
N VAL A 169 18.05 -0.73 13.56
CA VAL A 169 18.50 0.39 14.39
C VAL A 169 19.99 0.28 14.76
N PRO A 170 20.52 -0.87 15.22
CA PRO A 170 21.94 -1.00 15.51
C PRO A 170 22.85 -0.77 14.31
N VAL A 171 22.43 -1.24 13.13
CA VAL A 171 23.20 -1.08 11.89
C VAL A 171 23.25 0.39 11.44
N LYS A 172 22.13 1.12 11.58
CA LYS A 172 22.07 2.56 11.26
C LYS A 172 22.91 3.40 12.23
N MET A 173 23.10 2.95 13.48
CA MET A 173 23.97 3.61 14.46
C MET A 173 25.46 3.43 14.20
N LEU A 174 25.86 2.35 13.48
CA LEU A 174 27.26 2.12 13.11
C LEU A 174 27.80 3.18 12.15
N GLY A 175 26.95 3.72 11.25
CA GLY A 175 27.35 4.73 10.29
C GLY A 175 27.95 6.00 10.92
N PRO A 176 27.22 6.73 11.77
CA PRO A 176 27.77 7.91 12.45
C PRO A 176 28.91 7.58 13.41
N LEU A 177 28.90 6.39 14.01
CA LEU A 177 29.98 5.95 14.90
C LEU A 177 31.29 5.74 14.12
N MET A 178 31.24 5.13 12.94
CA MET A 178 32.40 4.98 12.06
C MET A 178 32.97 6.32 11.62
N VAL A 179 32.10 7.26 11.22
CA VAL A 179 32.52 8.60 10.78
C VAL A 179 33.23 9.38 11.91
N THR A 180 32.84 9.12 13.17
CA THR A 180 33.41 9.80 14.34
C THR A 180 34.73 9.15 14.81
N ILE A 181 34.81 7.82 14.75
CA ILE A 181 36.00 7.09 15.22
C ILE A 181 37.14 7.17 14.23
N LEU A 182 36.88 7.15 12.92
CA LEU A 182 37.88 7.10 11.86
C LEU A 182 38.88 8.28 11.91
N PRO A 183 38.45 9.57 12.07
CA PRO A 183 39.40 10.67 12.19
C PRO A 183 40.19 10.68 13.48
N VAL A 184 39.62 10.13 14.59
CA VAL A 184 40.34 10.04 15.85
C VAL A 184 41.45 8.98 15.82
N LEU A 185 41.29 7.93 14.99
CA LEU A 185 42.31 6.88 14.83
C LEU A 185 43.51 7.34 13.99
N PHE A 186 43.30 8.39 13.15
CA PHE A 186 44.36 8.92 12.28
C PHE A 186 45.08 10.16 12.86
N LEU A 187 44.72 10.61 14.07
CA LEU A 187 45.32 11.75 14.75
C LEU A 187 46.30 11.26 15.79
#